data_1affdeeacc04e170c655c7de4c4c73c9
#
_entry.id   1affdeeacc04e170c655c7de4c4c73c9
#
_cell.length_a   1.000
_cell.length_b   1.000
_cell.length_c   1.000
_cell.angle_alpha   90.00
_cell.angle_beta   90.00
_cell.angle_gamma   90.00
#
_symmetry.space_group_name_H-M   'P 1'
#
loop_
_entity.id
_entity.type
_entity.pdbx_description
1 polymer ?
#
loop_
_entity_poly.entity_id
_entity_poly.type
_entity_poly.pdbx_seq_one_letter_code
_entity_poly.pdbx_strand_id
1 'polypeptide(L)'
;MPRQSPDPVPLAQVSRDSAYRAVVFDFGGVLITSIASQLGGLAASHGVDTATMLEVVLGPRDSGPDHPWHRAERGEIAVSEIQDQLAPWAEPHEITLHGDEMDRLLAPGGYAVVTAMIDRIADLRSHGYLTGLLTNTFAEFRPTMESDIDFGLFDAVVESFAVGCRKPERAIYEATRERLGVDHEAIVYLDDFDQNLVEPLALGWTTICVSDHSDALARLDEVLSSR
;
A
#
# COMPACT_ATOMS: atom_id res chain seq x y z
N MET A 1 30.68 11.09 6.86
CA MET A 1 30.45 11.34 5.43
C MET A 1 29.21 10.56 5.04
N PRO A 2 28.12 11.20 4.60
CA PRO A 2 26.97 10.45 4.09
C PRO A 2 27.41 9.67 2.85
N ARG A 3 27.05 8.38 2.79
CA ARG A 3 27.26 7.58 1.59
C ARG A 3 26.34 8.17 0.51
N GLN A 4 26.91 8.59 -0.61
CA GLN A 4 26.12 8.90 -1.80
C GLN A 4 25.42 7.62 -2.21
N SER A 5 24.10 7.69 -2.39
CA SER A 5 23.34 6.60 -3.03
C SER A 5 23.96 6.36 -4.40
N PRO A 6 24.13 5.10 -4.84
CA PRO A 6 24.58 4.81 -6.20
C PRO A 6 23.60 5.43 -7.19
N ASP A 7 24.13 5.97 -8.29
CA ASP A 7 23.28 6.47 -9.37
C ASP A 7 22.40 5.32 -9.89
N PRO A 8 21.10 5.59 -10.19
CA PRO A 8 20.19 4.57 -10.67
C PRO A 8 20.72 3.94 -11.95
N VAL A 9 20.67 2.62 -12.02
CA VAL A 9 21.06 1.87 -13.23
C VAL A 9 20.06 2.24 -14.34
N PRO A 10 20.53 2.67 -15.54
CA PRO A 10 19.61 2.99 -16.62
C PRO A 10 18.81 1.74 -17.04
N LEU A 11 17.48 1.86 -17.07
CA LEU A 11 16.60 0.80 -17.57
C LEU A 11 16.74 0.64 -19.08
N ALA A 12 16.71 -0.60 -19.53
CA ALA A 12 16.53 -0.89 -20.95
C ALA A 12 15.05 -0.68 -21.34
N GLN A 13 14.81 -0.29 -22.60
CA GLN A 13 13.45 -0.23 -23.14
C GLN A 13 12.80 -1.62 -23.05
N VAL A 14 11.55 -1.66 -22.54
CA VAL A 14 10.80 -2.91 -22.45
C VAL A 14 10.49 -3.43 -23.84
N SER A 15 11.04 -4.59 -24.17
CA SER A 15 10.68 -5.32 -25.39
C SER A 15 9.41 -6.16 -25.14
N ARG A 16 8.79 -6.65 -26.24
CA ARG A 16 7.67 -7.61 -26.12
C ARG A 16 8.10 -8.92 -25.48
N ASP A 17 9.39 -9.24 -25.52
CA ASP A 17 9.99 -10.44 -24.95
C ASP A 17 10.53 -10.23 -23.53
N SER A 18 10.38 -9.02 -22.96
CA SER A 18 10.75 -8.78 -21.55
C SER A 18 9.92 -9.64 -20.63
N ALA A 19 10.57 -10.27 -19.65
CA ALA A 19 9.91 -11.10 -18.65
C ALA A 19 8.93 -10.27 -17.81
N TYR A 20 9.30 -9.05 -17.44
CA TYR A 20 8.44 -8.14 -16.72
C TYR A 20 7.85 -7.07 -17.64
N ARG A 21 6.56 -6.80 -17.47
CA ARG A 21 5.78 -5.86 -18.27
C ARG A 21 5.12 -4.78 -17.42
N ALA A 22 4.88 -5.06 -16.15
CA ALA A 22 4.19 -4.16 -15.24
C ALA A 22 4.88 -4.11 -13.88
N VAL A 23 4.88 -2.91 -13.27
CA VAL A 23 5.27 -2.70 -11.87
C VAL A 23 4.10 -2.10 -11.12
N VAL A 24 3.68 -2.76 -10.04
CA VAL A 24 2.55 -2.37 -9.21
C VAL A 24 3.08 -1.87 -7.86
N PHE A 25 2.52 -0.78 -7.38
CA PHE A 25 2.90 -0.14 -6.12
C PHE A 25 1.71 -0.08 -5.17
N ASP A 26 1.95 -0.35 -3.88
CA ASP A 26 1.03 0.10 -2.85
C ASP A 26 1.16 1.62 -2.67
N PHE A 27 0.20 2.22 -1.96
CA PHE A 27 0.20 3.64 -1.63
C PHE A 27 0.87 3.90 -0.28
N GLY A 28 0.31 3.35 0.80
CA GLY A 28 0.78 3.55 2.16
C GLY A 28 2.12 2.85 2.42
N GLY A 29 3.10 3.51 3.03
CA GLY A 29 4.41 2.91 3.28
C GLY A 29 5.30 2.72 2.02
N VAL A 30 4.75 2.92 0.82
CA VAL A 30 5.47 2.81 -0.46
C VAL A 30 5.57 4.15 -1.17
N LEU A 31 4.46 4.77 -1.54
CA LEU A 31 4.43 6.08 -2.21
C LEU A 31 4.36 7.24 -1.22
N ILE A 32 3.86 6.97 -0.04
CA ILE A 32 3.88 7.89 1.12
C ILE A 32 4.51 7.17 2.32
N THR A 33 4.94 7.93 3.31
CA THR A 33 5.43 7.34 4.58
C THR A 33 4.31 6.59 5.29
N SER A 34 4.67 5.51 6.00
CA SER A 34 3.69 4.64 6.65
C SER A 34 2.91 5.34 7.77
N ILE A 35 1.63 5.02 7.89
CA ILE A 35 0.73 5.44 8.97
C ILE A 35 1.18 4.91 10.36
N ALA A 36 2.09 3.93 10.39
CA ALA A 36 2.57 3.34 11.64
C ALA A 36 3.16 4.36 12.62
N SER A 37 3.76 5.45 12.12
CA SER A 37 4.27 6.52 12.99
C SER A 37 3.16 7.30 13.71
N GLN A 38 2.02 7.50 13.05
CA GLN A 38 0.84 8.16 13.62
C GLN A 38 0.18 7.26 14.66
N LEU A 39 0.07 5.97 14.38
CA LEU A 39 -0.43 4.96 15.31
C LEU A 39 0.49 4.83 16.54
N GLY A 40 1.79 5.01 16.41
CA GLY A 40 2.72 5.08 17.52
C GLY A 40 2.42 6.23 18.48
N GLY A 41 2.05 7.41 17.97
CA GLY A 41 1.60 8.54 18.78
C GLY A 41 0.30 8.26 19.52
N LEU A 42 -0.67 7.65 18.85
CA LEU A 42 -1.94 7.24 19.46
C LEU A 42 -1.72 6.17 20.54
N ALA A 43 -0.89 5.16 20.27
CA ALA A 43 -0.52 4.12 21.23
C ALA A 43 0.06 4.71 22.53
N ALA A 44 1.00 5.65 22.39
CA ALA A 44 1.61 6.31 23.54
C ALA A 44 0.60 7.09 24.39
N SER A 45 -0.41 7.73 23.80
CA SER A 45 -1.47 8.45 24.53
C SER A 45 -2.37 7.51 25.35
N HIS A 46 -2.50 6.26 24.93
CA HIS A 46 -3.25 5.21 25.63
C HIS A 46 -2.39 4.30 26.52
N GLY A 47 -1.07 4.54 26.58
CA GLY A 47 -0.16 3.75 27.43
C GLY A 47 0.07 2.31 26.94
N VAL A 48 -0.17 2.03 25.66
CA VAL A 48 0.05 0.71 25.03
C VAL A 48 1.18 0.80 24.00
N ASP A 49 1.67 -0.34 23.55
CA ASP A 49 2.64 -0.38 22.45
C ASP A 49 1.98 -0.21 21.07
N THR A 50 2.79 0.12 20.07
CA THR A 50 2.31 0.36 18.70
C THR A 50 1.69 -0.90 18.08
N ALA A 51 2.18 -2.09 18.40
CA ALA A 51 1.65 -3.34 17.87
C ALA A 51 0.21 -3.58 18.36
N THR A 52 -0.04 -3.35 19.63
CA THR A 52 -1.40 -3.41 20.22
C THR A 52 -2.33 -2.40 19.54
N MET A 53 -1.88 -1.16 19.34
CA MET A 53 -2.71 -0.15 18.68
C MET A 53 -2.98 -0.48 17.20
N LEU A 54 -2.00 -1.06 16.49
CA LEU A 54 -2.20 -1.58 15.14
C LEU A 54 -3.29 -2.67 15.10
N GLU A 55 -3.26 -3.61 16.06
CA GLU A 55 -4.29 -4.65 16.15
C GLU A 55 -5.68 -4.08 16.44
N VAL A 56 -5.77 -3.08 17.29
CA VAL A 56 -7.05 -2.43 17.63
C VAL A 56 -7.60 -1.66 16.43
N VAL A 57 -6.78 -0.86 15.75
CA VAL A 57 -7.25 0.04 14.70
C VAL A 57 -7.36 -0.64 13.34
N LEU A 58 -6.32 -1.37 12.92
CA LEU A 58 -6.27 -2.02 11.60
C LEU A 58 -6.78 -3.46 11.62
N GLY A 59 -6.94 -4.04 12.80
CA GLY A 59 -7.31 -5.44 13.00
C GLY A 59 -6.09 -6.36 13.15
N PRO A 60 -6.22 -7.42 13.98
CA PRO A 60 -5.22 -8.46 14.05
C PRO A 60 -5.05 -9.15 12.70
N ARG A 61 -3.86 -9.68 12.43
CA ARG A 61 -3.50 -10.29 11.13
C ARG A 61 -4.46 -11.40 10.67
N ASP A 62 -5.10 -12.07 11.63
CA ASP A 62 -6.05 -13.18 11.44
C ASP A 62 -7.50 -12.79 11.75
N SER A 63 -7.82 -11.50 11.86
CA SER A 63 -9.12 -11.00 12.33
C SER A 63 -10.31 -11.34 11.43
N GLY A 64 -10.10 -11.96 10.31
CA GLY A 64 -11.19 -12.25 9.37
C GLY A 64 -11.85 -10.98 8.78
N PRO A 65 -12.95 -11.15 8.05
CA PRO A 65 -13.54 -10.05 7.28
C PRO A 65 -14.31 -9.01 8.13
N ASP A 66 -14.61 -9.29 9.39
CA ASP A 66 -15.60 -8.52 10.19
C ASP A 66 -15.02 -7.28 10.89
N HIS A 67 -13.69 -7.09 10.88
CA HIS A 67 -13.09 -5.92 11.49
C HIS A 67 -13.59 -4.63 10.81
N PRO A 68 -14.00 -3.58 11.55
CA PRO A 68 -14.61 -2.38 10.96
C PRO A 68 -13.69 -1.66 9.96
N TRP A 69 -12.38 -1.62 10.21
CA TRP A 69 -11.40 -1.10 9.26
C TRP A 69 -11.43 -1.86 7.93
N HIS A 70 -11.45 -3.20 7.97
CA HIS A 70 -11.51 -4.04 6.78
C HIS A 70 -12.82 -3.86 6.00
N ARG A 71 -13.93 -3.70 6.71
CA ARG A 71 -15.24 -3.43 6.11
C ARG A 71 -15.27 -2.06 5.41
N ALA A 72 -14.67 -1.05 6.03
CA ALA A 72 -14.54 0.27 5.42
C ALA A 72 -13.63 0.23 4.18
N GLU A 73 -12.50 -0.50 4.23
CA GLU A 73 -11.62 -0.70 3.07
C GLU A 73 -12.33 -1.42 1.91
N ARG A 74 -13.34 -2.25 2.17
CA ARG A 74 -14.19 -2.85 1.12
C ARG A 74 -15.38 -1.97 0.72
N GLY A 75 -15.52 -0.77 1.32
CA GLY A 75 -16.63 0.14 1.05
C GLY A 75 -17.98 -0.32 1.63
N GLU A 76 -17.97 -1.23 2.60
CA GLU A 76 -19.18 -1.75 3.25
C GLU A 76 -19.75 -0.81 4.31
N ILE A 77 -18.89 0.02 4.91
CA ILE A 77 -19.24 1.06 5.89
C ILE A 77 -18.45 2.33 5.59
N ALA A 78 -18.95 3.48 6.04
CA ALA A 78 -18.22 4.74 5.95
C ALA A 78 -17.07 4.80 6.97
N VAL A 79 -16.03 5.57 6.68
CA VAL A 79 -14.90 5.80 7.60
C VAL A 79 -15.37 6.33 8.96
N SER A 80 -16.37 7.21 8.96
CA SER A 80 -16.95 7.77 10.19
C SER A 80 -17.61 6.74 11.10
N GLU A 81 -17.95 5.55 10.60
CA GLU A 81 -18.55 4.47 11.38
C GLU A 81 -17.52 3.53 12.03
N ILE A 82 -16.23 3.62 11.62
CA ILE A 82 -15.17 2.73 12.11
C ILE A 82 -15.07 2.83 13.64
N GLN A 83 -14.93 4.04 14.17
CA GLN A 83 -14.68 4.25 15.58
C GLN A 83 -15.76 3.66 16.48
N ASP A 84 -17.03 3.87 16.14
CA ASP A 84 -18.17 3.37 16.93
C ASP A 84 -18.20 1.83 16.97
N GLN A 85 -17.56 1.18 16.03
CA GLN A 85 -17.50 -0.29 15.92
C GLN A 85 -16.20 -0.90 16.44
N LEU A 86 -15.20 -0.08 16.85
CA LEU A 86 -13.91 -0.58 17.38
C LEU A 86 -13.96 -1.06 18.83
N ALA A 87 -15.00 -0.74 19.60
CA ALA A 87 -15.10 -1.09 21.01
C ALA A 87 -14.79 -2.57 21.33
N PRO A 88 -15.32 -3.57 20.59
CA PRO A 88 -15.01 -4.98 20.85
C PRO A 88 -13.53 -5.35 20.70
N TRP A 89 -12.78 -4.57 19.93
CA TRP A 89 -11.35 -4.75 19.68
C TRP A 89 -10.48 -3.96 20.65
N ALA A 90 -10.98 -2.85 21.18
CA ALA A 90 -10.30 -1.95 22.10
C ALA A 90 -10.45 -2.39 23.58
N GLU A 91 -11.64 -2.85 23.98
CA GLU A 91 -11.96 -3.26 25.35
C GLU A 91 -10.99 -4.32 25.94
N PRO A 92 -10.55 -5.37 25.21
CA PRO A 92 -9.60 -6.34 25.73
C PRO A 92 -8.25 -5.76 26.15
N HIS A 93 -7.91 -4.59 25.61
CA HIS A 93 -6.66 -3.86 25.89
C HIS A 93 -6.86 -2.66 26.81
N GLU A 94 -8.06 -2.51 27.40
CA GLU A 94 -8.45 -1.38 28.27
C GLU A 94 -8.35 -0.01 27.56
N ILE A 95 -8.50 -0.01 26.21
CA ILE A 95 -8.45 1.20 25.36
C ILE A 95 -9.87 1.74 25.18
N THR A 96 -10.03 3.05 25.35
CA THR A 96 -11.25 3.79 24.98
C THR A 96 -10.86 4.84 23.96
N LEU A 97 -11.19 4.62 22.68
CA LEU A 97 -10.94 5.58 21.62
C LEU A 97 -11.95 6.74 21.71
N HIS A 98 -11.46 7.97 21.56
CA HIS A 98 -12.27 9.18 21.59
C HIS A 98 -12.56 9.70 20.18
N GLY A 99 -13.72 10.39 19.99
CA GLY A 99 -14.27 10.73 18.68
C GLY A 99 -13.39 11.54 17.73
N ASP A 100 -12.40 12.25 18.26
CA ASP A 100 -11.46 13.05 17.48
C ASP A 100 -10.13 12.33 17.19
N GLU A 101 -9.90 11.15 17.76
CA GLU A 101 -8.63 10.42 17.58
C GLU A 101 -8.54 9.76 16.21
N MET A 102 -9.63 9.14 15.76
CA MET A 102 -9.70 8.59 14.40
C MET A 102 -9.67 9.71 13.35
N ASP A 103 -10.39 10.81 13.60
CA ASP A 103 -10.35 11.98 12.71
C ASP A 103 -8.93 12.54 12.56
N ARG A 104 -8.17 12.62 13.67
CA ARG A 104 -6.76 13.05 13.64
C ARG A 104 -5.83 12.05 12.96
N LEU A 105 -6.04 10.74 13.19
CA LEU A 105 -5.27 9.67 12.54
C LEU A 105 -5.46 9.72 11.02
N LEU A 106 -6.65 10.03 10.57
CA LEU A 106 -7.06 10.03 9.17
C LEU A 106 -6.96 11.42 8.52
N ALA A 107 -6.53 12.44 9.28
CA ALA A 107 -6.40 13.80 8.77
C ALA A 107 -5.33 13.90 7.68
N PRO A 108 -5.58 14.68 6.61
CA PRO A 108 -4.55 14.96 5.60
C PRO A 108 -3.28 15.58 6.20
N GLY A 109 -2.12 15.24 5.65
CA GLY A 109 -0.84 15.88 5.98
C GLY A 109 -0.03 15.22 7.11
N GLY A 110 -0.47 14.08 7.65
CA GLY A 110 0.29 13.30 8.63
C GLY A 110 1.41 12.43 8.03
N TYR A 111 1.63 12.49 6.72
CA TYR A 111 2.60 11.70 5.97
C TYR A 111 3.36 12.56 4.96
N ALA A 112 4.45 12.04 4.42
CA ALA A 112 5.22 12.67 3.35
C ALA A 112 5.22 11.80 2.10
N VAL A 113 5.12 12.44 0.92
CA VAL A 113 5.27 11.75 -0.37
C VAL A 113 6.73 11.33 -0.56
N VAL A 114 6.95 10.10 -0.98
CA VAL A 114 8.27 9.55 -1.27
C VAL A 114 8.64 9.87 -2.71
N THR A 115 9.22 11.05 -2.93
CA THR A 115 9.54 11.57 -4.27
C THR A 115 10.35 10.59 -5.11
N ALA A 116 11.30 9.86 -4.51
CA ALA A 116 12.11 8.87 -5.23
C ALA A 116 11.28 7.74 -5.86
N MET A 117 10.18 7.32 -5.21
CA MET A 117 9.25 6.33 -5.78
C MET A 117 8.45 6.94 -6.93
N ILE A 118 8.00 8.19 -6.80
CA ILE A 118 7.26 8.89 -7.87
C ILE A 118 8.14 9.07 -9.11
N ASP A 119 9.39 9.52 -8.92
CA ASP A 119 10.37 9.67 -9.99
C ASP A 119 10.61 8.32 -10.69
N ARG A 120 10.69 7.23 -9.90
CA ARG A 120 10.88 5.89 -10.46
C ARG A 120 9.68 5.42 -11.28
N ILE A 121 8.45 5.72 -10.88
CA ILE A 121 7.24 5.41 -11.66
C ILE A 121 7.30 6.13 -13.02
N ALA A 122 7.64 7.42 -13.01
CA ALA A 122 7.78 8.19 -14.26
C ALA A 122 8.87 7.61 -15.17
N ASP A 123 9.99 7.17 -14.59
CA ASP A 123 11.09 6.54 -15.34
C ASP A 123 10.66 5.19 -15.93
N LEU A 124 10.00 4.31 -15.17
CA LEU A 124 9.45 3.05 -15.65
C LEU A 124 8.52 3.24 -16.86
N ARG A 125 7.60 4.19 -16.78
CA ARG A 125 6.70 4.54 -17.89
C ARG A 125 7.47 5.00 -19.14
N SER A 126 8.50 5.83 -18.97
CA SER A 126 9.35 6.31 -20.07
C SER A 126 10.06 5.17 -20.80
N HIS A 127 10.30 4.05 -20.09
CA HIS A 127 10.91 2.83 -20.62
C HIS A 127 9.89 1.80 -21.13
N GLY A 128 8.59 2.10 -21.04
CA GLY A 128 7.51 1.29 -21.62
C GLY A 128 6.94 0.23 -20.69
N TYR A 129 7.27 0.28 -19.38
CA TYR A 129 6.58 -0.53 -18.38
C TYR A 129 5.17 0.03 -18.10
N LEU A 130 4.20 -0.85 -17.93
CA LEU A 130 2.92 -0.49 -17.35
C LEU A 130 3.10 -0.27 -15.85
N THR A 131 2.37 0.70 -15.29
CA THR A 131 2.42 1.00 -13.87
C THR A 131 1.04 0.85 -13.25
N GLY A 132 0.98 0.25 -12.07
CA GLY A 132 -0.25 0.04 -11.33
C GLY A 132 -0.18 0.62 -9.92
N LEU A 133 -1.30 1.16 -9.45
CA LEU A 133 -1.56 1.46 -8.05
C LEU A 133 -2.54 0.43 -7.51
N LEU A 134 -2.16 -0.27 -6.42
CA LEU A 134 -2.99 -1.25 -5.74
C LEU A 134 -3.02 -0.93 -4.24
N THR A 135 -4.14 -0.40 -3.74
CA THR A 135 -4.21 0.13 -2.39
C THR A 135 -5.46 -0.30 -1.64
N ASN A 136 -5.29 -0.64 -0.36
CA ASN A 136 -6.38 -0.69 0.60
C ASN A 136 -6.66 0.73 1.08
N THR A 137 -7.83 1.26 0.76
CA THR A 137 -8.18 2.65 1.03
C THR A 137 -9.69 2.83 1.14
N PHE A 138 -10.12 4.04 1.42
CA PHE A 138 -11.51 4.45 1.60
C PHE A 138 -11.91 5.48 0.55
N ALA A 139 -13.19 5.54 0.20
CA ALA A 139 -13.71 6.49 -0.78
C ALA A 139 -13.40 7.95 -0.39
N GLU A 140 -13.45 8.24 0.90
CA GLU A 140 -13.21 9.57 1.48
C GLU A 140 -11.77 10.05 1.30
N PHE A 141 -10.80 9.13 1.15
CA PHE A 141 -9.39 9.48 0.97
C PHE A 141 -8.99 9.75 -0.46
N ARG A 142 -9.75 9.28 -1.42
CA ARG A 142 -9.44 9.43 -2.83
C ARG A 142 -9.09 10.88 -3.25
N PRO A 143 -9.87 11.91 -2.86
CA PRO A 143 -9.53 13.29 -3.23
C PRO A 143 -8.17 13.75 -2.69
N THR A 144 -7.79 13.33 -1.49
CA THR A 144 -6.49 13.65 -0.90
C THR A 144 -5.36 12.93 -1.64
N MET A 145 -5.52 11.64 -1.91
CA MET A 145 -4.53 10.84 -2.66
C MET A 145 -4.28 11.44 -4.06
N GLU A 146 -5.34 11.87 -4.76
CA GLU A 146 -5.24 12.52 -6.08
C GLU A 146 -4.63 13.93 -6.02
N SER A 147 -4.72 14.63 -4.88
CA SER A 147 -4.05 15.91 -4.69
C SER A 147 -2.55 15.76 -4.43
N ASP A 148 -2.15 14.64 -3.86
CA ASP A 148 -0.76 14.39 -3.46
C ASP A 148 0.06 13.73 -4.57
N ILE A 149 -0.57 12.85 -5.35
CA ILE A 149 0.08 12.08 -6.42
C ILE A 149 -0.79 12.12 -7.68
N ASP A 150 -0.18 12.45 -8.82
CA ASP A 150 -0.86 12.41 -10.12
C ASP A 150 -1.21 10.96 -10.50
N PHE A 151 -2.49 10.60 -10.44
CA PHE A 151 -2.98 9.28 -10.84
C PHE A 151 -2.82 9.01 -12.35
N GLY A 152 -2.55 10.01 -13.16
CA GLY A 152 -2.14 9.86 -14.55
C GLY A 152 -0.80 9.13 -14.73
N LEU A 153 -0.04 8.93 -13.67
CA LEU A 153 1.16 8.09 -13.64
C LEU A 153 0.85 6.59 -13.69
N PHE A 154 -0.40 6.17 -13.49
CA PHE A 154 -0.76 4.75 -13.44
C PHE A 154 -1.65 4.35 -14.62
N ASP A 155 -1.33 3.22 -15.24
CA ASP A 155 -2.15 2.61 -16.29
C ASP A 155 -3.33 1.84 -15.68
N ALA A 156 -3.19 1.40 -14.42
CA ALA A 156 -4.26 0.80 -13.64
C ALA A 156 -4.25 1.34 -12.20
N VAL A 157 -5.42 1.76 -11.70
CA VAL A 157 -5.66 2.13 -10.31
C VAL A 157 -6.69 1.18 -9.74
N VAL A 158 -6.30 0.42 -8.71
CA VAL A 158 -7.18 -0.54 -8.01
C VAL A 158 -7.27 -0.13 -6.55
N GLU A 159 -8.44 0.30 -6.16
CA GLU A 159 -8.78 0.74 -4.81
C GLU A 159 -9.76 -0.25 -4.21
N SER A 160 -9.47 -0.71 -3.00
CA SER A 160 -10.24 -1.78 -2.34
C SER A 160 -11.73 -1.43 -2.21
N PHE A 161 -12.08 -0.21 -1.80
CA PHE A 161 -13.48 0.23 -1.67
C PHE A 161 -14.22 0.19 -3.00
N ALA A 162 -13.53 0.47 -4.11
CA ALA A 162 -14.15 0.55 -5.43
C ALA A 162 -14.39 -0.83 -6.06
N VAL A 163 -13.59 -1.83 -5.68
CA VAL A 163 -13.71 -3.21 -6.19
C VAL A 163 -14.41 -4.15 -5.20
N GLY A 164 -14.69 -3.70 -3.96
CA GLY A 164 -15.40 -4.47 -2.94
C GLY A 164 -14.58 -5.63 -2.36
N CYS A 165 -13.26 -5.61 -2.53
CA CYS A 165 -12.32 -6.58 -1.94
C CYS A 165 -11.01 -5.89 -1.60
N ARG A 166 -10.25 -6.45 -0.66
CA ARG A 166 -9.03 -5.83 -0.12
C ARG A 166 -7.85 -6.80 -0.14
N LYS A 167 -6.62 -6.28 -0.05
CA LYS A 167 -5.44 -7.08 0.23
C LYS A 167 -5.56 -7.70 1.64
N PRO A 168 -5.22 -8.95 1.85
CA PRO A 168 -4.60 -9.90 0.92
C PRO A 168 -5.60 -10.82 0.19
N GLU A 169 -6.85 -10.44 -0.02
CA GLU A 169 -7.83 -11.26 -0.73
C GLU A 169 -7.41 -11.44 -2.21
N ARG A 170 -7.41 -12.68 -2.70
CA ARG A 170 -7.00 -13.01 -4.08
C ARG A 170 -7.69 -12.16 -5.15
N ALA A 171 -8.95 -11.84 -4.94
CA ALA A 171 -9.78 -11.13 -5.90
C ALA A 171 -9.21 -9.76 -6.30
N ILE A 172 -8.55 -9.03 -5.37
CA ILE A 172 -8.00 -7.70 -5.67
C ILE A 172 -6.76 -7.79 -6.58
N TYR A 173 -5.94 -8.83 -6.44
CA TYR A 173 -4.78 -9.07 -7.31
C TYR A 173 -5.20 -9.51 -8.70
N GLU A 174 -6.22 -10.35 -8.81
CA GLU A 174 -6.81 -10.72 -10.10
C GLU A 174 -7.39 -9.48 -10.82
N ALA A 175 -8.12 -8.62 -10.11
CA ALA A 175 -8.65 -7.38 -10.67
C ALA A 175 -7.52 -6.44 -11.15
N THR A 176 -6.39 -6.41 -10.43
CA THR A 176 -5.20 -5.61 -10.83
C THR A 176 -4.59 -6.16 -12.11
N ARG A 177 -4.33 -7.48 -12.17
CA ARG A 177 -3.81 -8.15 -13.36
C ARG A 177 -4.71 -7.95 -14.58
N GLU A 178 -6.02 -8.09 -14.39
CA GLU A 178 -6.99 -7.90 -15.49
C GLU A 178 -6.98 -6.48 -16.04
N ARG A 179 -6.89 -5.47 -15.18
CA ARG A 179 -6.81 -4.06 -15.60
C ARG A 179 -5.51 -3.74 -16.33
N LEU A 180 -4.40 -4.35 -15.93
CA LEU A 180 -3.09 -4.21 -16.59
C LEU A 180 -3.02 -5.01 -17.91
N GLY A 181 -3.82 -6.07 -18.06
CA GLY A 181 -3.86 -6.90 -19.26
C GLY A 181 -2.56 -7.68 -19.52
N VAL A 182 -1.88 -8.12 -18.46
CA VAL A 182 -0.63 -8.89 -18.52
C VAL A 182 -0.77 -10.22 -17.78
N ASP A 183 0.17 -11.15 -17.98
CA ASP A 183 0.25 -12.39 -17.23
C ASP A 183 0.81 -12.15 -15.82
N HIS A 184 0.49 -13.03 -14.88
CA HIS A 184 0.93 -12.92 -13.49
C HIS A 184 2.45 -12.82 -13.35
N GLU A 185 3.18 -13.66 -14.09
CA GLU A 185 4.64 -13.75 -14.05
C GLU A 185 5.33 -12.50 -14.62
N ALA A 186 4.56 -11.63 -15.30
CA ALA A 186 5.04 -10.39 -15.86
C ALA A 186 4.90 -9.18 -14.91
N ILE A 187 4.47 -9.39 -13.66
CA ILE A 187 4.21 -8.34 -12.68
C ILE A 187 5.27 -8.36 -11.57
N VAL A 188 5.81 -7.18 -11.26
CA VAL A 188 6.56 -6.91 -10.03
C VAL A 188 5.68 -6.08 -9.11
N TYR A 189 5.58 -6.44 -7.83
CA TYR A 189 4.73 -5.76 -6.84
C TYR A 189 5.52 -5.33 -5.62
N LEU A 190 5.33 -4.07 -5.21
CA LEU A 190 5.97 -3.46 -4.04
C LEU A 190 4.90 -3.11 -2.99
N ASP A 191 5.08 -3.61 -1.76
CA ASP A 191 4.18 -3.36 -0.63
C ASP A 191 4.99 -3.40 0.68
N ASP A 192 4.63 -2.62 1.69
CA ASP A 192 5.33 -2.58 2.99
C ASP A 192 4.81 -3.64 3.98
N PHE A 193 3.65 -4.25 3.71
CA PHE A 193 3.10 -5.34 4.52
C PHE A 193 3.41 -6.71 3.91
N ASP A 194 4.21 -7.51 4.60
CA ASP A 194 4.61 -8.86 4.19
C ASP A 194 3.42 -9.78 3.88
N GLN A 195 2.33 -9.67 4.63
CA GLN A 195 1.10 -10.44 4.40
C GLN A 195 0.44 -10.16 3.04
N ASN A 196 0.58 -8.94 2.52
CA ASN A 196 0.03 -8.55 1.22
C ASN A 196 0.87 -9.11 0.06
N LEU A 197 2.06 -9.64 0.34
CA LEU A 197 2.96 -10.21 -0.66
C LEU A 197 2.79 -11.73 -0.84
N VAL A 198 2.10 -12.41 0.09
CA VAL A 198 1.96 -13.87 0.08
C VAL A 198 1.10 -14.34 -1.09
N GLU A 199 -0.10 -13.79 -1.25
CA GLU A 199 -1.01 -14.20 -2.32
C GLU A 199 -0.50 -13.85 -3.72
N PRO A 200 0.03 -12.62 -4.02
CA PRO A 200 0.58 -12.34 -5.33
C PRO A 200 1.80 -13.22 -5.65
N LEU A 201 2.64 -13.56 -4.68
CA LEU A 201 3.74 -14.52 -4.87
C LEU A 201 3.20 -15.91 -5.27
N ALA A 202 2.13 -16.38 -4.62
CA ALA A 202 1.47 -17.66 -4.96
C ALA A 202 0.81 -17.62 -6.34
N LEU A 203 0.40 -16.45 -6.82
CA LEU A 203 -0.10 -16.21 -8.17
C LEU A 203 1.00 -16.17 -9.24
N GLY A 204 2.27 -16.07 -8.86
CA GLY A 204 3.42 -15.99 -9.77
C GLY A 204 3.99 -14.58 -9.96
N TRP A 205 3.52 -13.58 -9.21
CA TRP A 205 4.13 -12.24 -9.24
C TRP A 205 5.51 -12.27 -8.57
N THR A 206 6.39 -11.40 -9.00
CA THR A 206 7.61 -11.10 -8.23
C THR A 206 7.28 -10.01 -7.21
N THR A 207 7.62 -10.25 -5.93
CA THR A 207 7.26 -9.35 -4.84
C THR A 207 8.48 -8.74 -4.17
N ILE A 208 8.37 -7.48 -3.77
CA ILE A 208 9.39 -6.72 -3.04
C ILE A 208 8.75 -6.13 -1.79
N CYS A 209 9.23 -6.54 -0.60
CA CYS A 209 8.83 -5.93 0.66
C CYS A 209 9.59 -4.61 0.86
N VAL A 210 8.86 -3.53 1.06
CA VAL A 210 9.40 -2.16 1.24
C VAL A 210 9.57 -1.88 2.73
N SER A 211 10.72 -2.22 3.28
CA SER A 211 11.10 -1.81 4.64
C SER A 211 11.98 -0.54 4.64
N ASP A 212 12.70 -0.31 3.54
CA ASP A 212 13.43 0.91 3.21
C ASP A 212 13.25 1.19 1.71
N HIS A 213 12.97 2.45 1.37
CA HIS A 213 12.69 2.84 0.01
C HIS A 213 13.90 2.73 -0.93
N SER A 214 15.10 3.06 -0.44
CA SER A 214 16.33 2.97 -1.25
C SER A 214 16.68 1.53 -1.56
N ASP A 215 16.56 0.64 -0.57
CA ASP A 215 16.80 -0.80 -0.75
C ASP A 215 15.75 -1.42 -1.69
N ALA A 216 14.48 -1.00 -1.57
CA ALA A 216 13.41 -1.49 -2.45
C ALA A 216 13.64 -1.07 -3.90
N LEU A 217 14.07 0.18 -4.15
CA LEU A 217 14.43 0.66 -5.49
C LEU A 217 15.62 -0.10 -6.07
N ALA A 218 16.68 -0.34 -5.28
CA ALA A 218 17.82 -1.14 -5.71
C ALA A 218 17.42 -2.57 -6.08
N ARG A 219 16.56 -3.22 -5.29
CA ARG A 219 16.03 -4.54 -5.59
C ARG A 219 15.14 -4.55 -6.84
N LEU A 220 14.35 -3.50 -7.06
CA LEU A 220 13.56 -3.36 -8.29
C LEU A 220 14.47 -3.30 -9.51
N ASP A 221 15.57 -2.54 -9.45
CA ASP A 221 16.57 -2.47 -10.52
C ASP A 221 17.21 -3.83 -10.82
N GLU A 222 17.59 -4.56 -9.78
CA GLU A 222 18.13 -5.92 -9.92
C GLU A 222 17.14 -6.86 -10.60
N VAL A 223 15.88 -6.85 -10.16
CA VAL A 223 14.80 -7.69 -10.71
C VAL A 223 14.59 -7.38 -12.20
N LEU A 224 14.46 -6.09 -12.56
CA LEU A 224 14.20 -5.68 -13.93
C LEU A 224 15.40 -5.88 -14.87
N SER A 225 16.62 -5.94 -14.33
CA SER A 225 17.86 -6.17 -15.09
C SER A 225 18.20 -7.65 -15.26
N SER A 226 17.60 -8.55 -14.49
CA SER A 226 18.01 -9.96 -14.39
C SER A 226 17.36 -10.91 -15.41
N ARG A 227 16.50 -10.40 -16.30
CA ARG A 227 15.80 -11.22 -17.33
C ARG A 227 15.59 -10.50 -18.65
#